data_b3445948dd60a99ac3cd6f6f50965885
#
_entry.id   b3445948dd60a99ac3cd6f6f50965885
#
_cell.length_a   1.000
_cell.length_b   1.000
_cell.length_c   1.000
_cell.angle_alpha   90.00
_cell.angle_beta   90.00
_cell.angle_gamma   90.00
#
_symmetry.space_group_name_H-M   'P 1'
#
loop_
_entity.id
_entity.type
_entity.pdbx_description
1 polymer ?
#
loop_
_entity_poly.entity_id
_entity_poly.type
_entity_poly.pdbx_seq_one_letter_code
_entity_poly.pdbx_strand_id
1 'polypeptide(L)'
;MRAAFVKAVIDAPGLTKDVEFAIRAAAKAHIKTGVPIITHSFVGNKSSLELIRIFKEEGVDLARTVIGHVGDTDDISFIEQILKTGAFIGLDRFGLDIYLPLEKRTKTLIELIKRGWIDQILLSHDYCPTIDWYPHEEVVKLVPNWSMTLIFEKVIPTLRSEGITEEQINKILIENPKKLFIR
;
A
#
# COMPACT_ATOMS: atom_id res chain seq x y z
N MET A 1 -23.32 -9.55 -7.67
CA MET A 1 -21.99 -9.45 -7.03
C MET A 1 -21.80 -8.01 -6.60
N ARG A 2 -21.22 -7.74 -5.40
CA ARG A 2 -20.93 -6.38 -4.94
C ARG A 2 -19.42 -6.18 -4.93
N ALA A 3 -18.93 -4.98 -5.30
CA ALA A 3 -17.51 -4.65 -5.19
C ALA A 3 -17.06 -4.63 -3.71
N ALA A 4 -15.86 -5.15 -3.44
CA ALA A 4 -15.29 -5.17 -2.09
C ALA A 4 -14.62 -3.84 -1.72
N PHE A 5 -14.16 -3.08 -2.70
CA PHE A 5 -13.48 -1.78 -2.52
C PHE A 5 -13.63 -0.91 -3.77
N VAL A 6 -13.31 0.37 -3.62
CA VAL A 6 -13.16 1.34 -4.73
C VAL A 6 -11.68 1.58 -4.96
N LYS A 7 -11.24 1.63 -6.22
CA LYS A 7 -9.86 1.99 -6.59
C LYS A 7 -9.78 3.47 -6.98
N ALA A 8 -8.77 4.19 -6.49
CA ALA A 8 -8.44 5.56 -6.87
C ALA A 8 -6.94 5.67 -7.18
N VAL A 9 -6.55 6.45 -8.17
CA VAL A 9 -5.17 6.46 -8.71
C VAL A 9 -4.69 7.87 -8.94
N ILE A 10 -3.48 8.19 -8.42
CA ILE A 10 -2.64 9.30 -8.91
C ILE A 10 -1.26 8.73 -9.20
N ASP A 11 -0.87 8.69 -10.47
CA ASP A 11 0.41 8.18 -10.93
C ASP A 11 1.39 9.33 -11.25
N ALA A 12 2.53 9.00 -11.87
CA ALA A 12 3.63 9.90 -12.19
C ALA A 12 3.24 11.24 -12.83
N PRO A 13 2.26 11.32 -13.77
CA PRO A 13 1.80 12.60 -14.31
C PRO A 13 1.17 13.55 -13.27
N GLY A 14 0.81 13.02 -12.09
CA GLY A 14 0.27 13.81 -10.99
C GLY A 14 -1.23 14.09 -11.10
N LEU A 15 -1.69 15.05 -10.30
CA LEU A 15 -3.11 15.41 -10.17
C LEU A 15 -3.54 16.36 -11.30
N THR A 16 -4.20 15.81 -12.32
CA THR A 16 -4.91 16.60 -13.34
C THR A 16 -6.37 16.81 -12.92
N LYS A 17 -7.09 17.70 -13.63
CA LYS A 17 -8.53 17.95 -13.38
C LYS A 17 -9.37 16.68 -13.51
N ASP A 18 -9.09 15.84 -14.52
CA ASP A 18 -9.82 14.60 -14.76
C ASP A 18 -9.53 13.55 -13.69
N VAL A 19 -8.27 13.46 -13.27
CA VAL A 19 -7.84 12.59 -12.16
C VAL A 19 -8.52 13.03 -10.85
N GLU A 20 -8.52 14.33 -10.53
CA GLU A 20 -9.20 14.85 -9.35
C GLU A 20 -10.70 14.54 -9.39
N PHE A 21 -11.35 14.73 -10.54
CA PHE A 21 -12.77 14.38 -10.71
C PHE A 21 -13.03 12.90 -10.41
N ALA A 22 -12.19 12.00 -10.94
CA ALA A 22 -12.30 10.55 -10.70
C ALA A 22 -12.11 10.20 -9.22
N ILE A 23 -11.13 10.85 -8.54
CA ILE A 23 -10.88 10.62 -7.11
C ILE A 23 -12.05 11.11 -6.25
N ARG A 24 -12.63 12.29 -6.56
CA ARG A 24 -13.83 12.78 -5.86
C ARG A 24 -15.04 11.86 -6.09
N ALA A 25 -15.18 11.28 -7.28
CA ALA A 25 -16.22 10.28 -7.55
C ALA A 25 -16.01 9.01 -6.71
N ALA A 26 -14.75 8.53 -6.58
CA ALA A 26 -14.40 7.41 -5.72
C ALA A 26 -14.71 7.71 -4.23
N ALA A 27 -14.40 8.92 -3.76
CA ALA A 27 -14.73 9.38 -2.41
C ALA A 27 -16.25 9.33 -2.15
N LYS A 28 -17.06 9.86 -3.07
CA LYS A 28 -18.53 9.81 -2.98
C LYS A 28 -19.08 8.38 -3.00
N ALA A 29 -18.48 7.49 -3.79
CA ALA A 29 -18.83 6.07 -3.80
C ALA A 29 -18.55 5.41 -2.44
N HIS A 30 -17.39 5.69 -1.83
CA HIS A 30 -17.06 5.24 -0.47
C HIS A 30 -18.10 5.73 0.55
N ILE A 31 -18.38 7.02 0.58
CA ILE A 31 -19.35 7.61 1.53
C ILE A 31 -20.73 6.96 1.39
N LYS A 32 -21.18 6.77 0.14
CA LYS A 32 -22.50 6.19 -0.13
C LYS A 32 -22.59 4.69 0.23
N THR A 33 -21.53 3.93 0.05
CA THR A 33 -21.55 2.46 0.15
C THR A 33 -20.85 1.94 1.40
N GLY A 34 -19.93 2.73 1.96
CA GLY A 34 -19.06 2.36 3.07
C GLY A 34 -18.00 1.29 2.71
N VAL A 35 -17.83 0.93 1.43
CA VAL A 35 -16.73 0.05 1.02
C VAL A 35 -15.40 0.79 1.12
N PRO A 36 -14.27 0.13 1.50
CA PRO A 36 -12.99 0.81 1.61
C PRO A 36 -12.48 1.35 0.28
N ILE A 37 -11.57 2.33 0.34
CA ILE A 37 -10.82 2.80 -0.82
C ILE A 37 -9.41 2.21 -0.77
N ILE A 38 -8.94 1.65 -1.88
CA ILE A 38 -7.54 1.26 -2.07
C ILE A 38 -6.95 2.15 -3.17
N THR A 39 -5.85 2.82 -2.89
CA THR A 39 -5.27 3.75 -3.85
C THR A 39 -4.04 3.20 -4.55
N HIS A 40 -3.66 3.87 -5.63
CA HIS A 40 -2.33 3.87 -6.20
C HIS A 40 -1.76 5.27 -6.01
N SER A 41 -0.60 5.40 -5.43
CA SER A 41 0.13 6.67 -5.35
C SER A 41 1.55 6.52 -5.87
N PHE A 42 2.13 7.62 -6.30
CA PHE A 42 3.51 7.68 -6.76
C PHE A 42 4.34 8.49 -5.77
N VAL A 43 5.35 7.87 -5.18
CA VAL A 43 6.17 8.50 -4.13
C VAL A 43 7.01 9.66 -4.67
N GLY A 44 7.40 9.61 -5.95
CA GLY A 44 8.24 10.63 -6.59
C GLY A 44 7.62 12.03 -6.64
N ASN A 45 6.29 12.12 -6.71
CA ASN A 45 5.55 13.39 -6.66
C ASN A 45 4.73 13.58 -5.38
N LYS A 46 4.89 12.66 -4.40
CA LYS A 46 4.15 12.65 -3.12
C LYS A 46 2.62 12.67 -3.29
N SER A 47 2.10 12.05 -4.35
CA SER A 47 0.68 12.08 -4.70
C SER A 47 -0.24 11.47 -3.62
N SER A 48 0.32 10.69 -2.70
CA SER A 48 -0.37 10.22 -1.50
C SER A 48 -0.93 11.37 -0.64
N LEU A 49 -0.22 12.49 -0.55
CA LEU A 49 -0.68 13.67 0.22
C LEU A 49 -1.84 14.38 -0.48
N GLU A 50 -1.84 14.41 -1.82
CA GLU A 50 -2.94 14.94 -2.62
C GLU A 50 -4.20 14.07 -2.49
N LEU A 51 -4.05 12.74 -2.54
CA LEU A 51 -5.14 11.80 -2.26
C LEU A 51 -5.77 12.06 -0.88
N ILE A 52 -4.94 12.16 0.15
CA ILE A 52 -5.38 12.41 1.53
C ILE A 52 -6.09 13.77 1.64
N ARG A 53 -5.56 14.82 0.99
CA ARG A 53 -6.21 16.13 0.95
C ARG A 53 -7.61 16.05 0.39
N ILE A 54 -7.77 15.47 -0.80
CA ILE A 54 -9.07 15.34 -1.46
C ILE A 54 -10.03 14.47 -0.62
N PHE A 55 -9.55 13.38 -0.05
CA PHE A 55 -10.38 12.52 0.80
C PHE A 55 -10.87 13.23 2.05
N LYS A 56 -10.04 14.06 2.69
CA LYS A 56 -10.44 14.89 3.82
C LYS A 56 -11.50 15.94 3.41
N GLU A 57 -11.31 16.59 2.27
CA GLU A 57 -12.27 17.57 1.73
C GLU A 57 -13.65 16.94 1.45
N GLU A 58 -13.67 15.71 0.94
CA GLU A 58 -14.89 14.97 0.66
C GLU A 58 -15.51 14.27 1.89
N GLY A 59 -14.80 14.20 3.02
CA GLY A 59 -15.28 13.55 4.26
C GLY A 59 -15.15 12.02 4.25
N VAL A 60 -14.14 11.49 3.55
CA VAL A 60 -13.83 10.06 3.54
C VAL A 60 -13.33 9.59 4.90
N ASP A 61 -13.76 8.42 5.34
CA ASP A 61 -13.18 7.72 6.50
C ASP A 61 -11.79 7.18 6.16
N LEU A 62 -10.75 7.89 6.62
CA LEU A 62 -9.37 7.48 6.37
C LEU A 62 -9.00 6.16 7.06
N ALA A 63 -9.66 5.78 8.15
CA ALA A 63 -9.44 4.47 8.78
C ALA A 63 -9.95 3.30 7.92
N ARG A 64 -10.64 3.59 6.83
CA ARG A 64 -11.07 2.63 5.81
C ARG A 64 -10.44 2.91 4.43
N THR A 65 -9.26 3.54 4.44
CA THR A 65 -8.54 3.91 3.21
C THR A 65 -7.12 3.36 3.27
N VAL A 66 -6.67 2.77 2.16
CA VAL A 66 -5.29 2.32 1.97
C VAL A 66 -4.59 3.27 1.01
N ILE A 67 -3.52 3.90 1.47
CA ILE A 67 -2.60 4.62 0.60
C ILE A 67 -1.58 3.60 0.07
N GLY A 68 -1.77 3.20 -1.19
CA GLY A 68 -0.98 2.17 -1.86
C GLY A 68 0.38 2.68 -2.32
N HIS A 69 1.32 1.75 -2.46
CA HIS A 69 2.68 1.93 -2.95
C HIS A 69 3.57 2.86 -2.10
N VAL A 70 3.16 3.14 -0.87
CA VAL A 70 3.95 3.94 0.08
C VAL A 70 5.29 3.27 0.38
N GLY A 71 5.37 1.95 0.26
CA GLY A 71 6.59 1.18 0.44
C GLY A 71 7.64 1.33 -0.67
N ASP A 72 7.45 2.18 -1.67
CA ASP A 72 8.44 2.48 -2.71
C ASP A 72 9.47 3.54 -2.26
N THR A 73 9.44 3.94 -1.00
CA THR A 73 10.43 4.80 -0.35
C THR A 73 10.85 4.26 1.02
N ASP A 74 12.06 4.62 1.45
CA ASP A 74 12.58 4.40 2.81
C ASP A 74 12.58 5.71 3.66
N ASP A 75 11.90 6.76 3.18
CA ASP A 75 11.68 8.01 3.94
C ASP A 75 10.62 7.80 5.03
N ILE A 76 11.07 7.37 6.20
CA ILE A 76 10.20 7.15 7.37
C ILE A 76 9.40 8.40 7.73
N SER A 77 10.00 9.59 7.63
CA SER A 77 9.32 10.85 8.00
C SER A 77 8.13 11.12 7.07
N PHE A 78 8.27 10.84 5.79
CA PHE A 78 7.19 10.94 4.82
C PHE A 78 6.10 9.90 5.08
N ILE A 79 6.48 8.65 5.35
CA ILE A 79 5.53 7.57 5.66
C ILE A 79 4.72 7.91 6.92
N GLU A 80 5.38 8.43 7.96
CA GLU A 80 4.70 8.83 9.20
C GLU A 80 3.71 9.99 9.02
N GLN A 81 3.92 10.88 8.05
CA GLN A 81 2.93 11.93 7.72
C GLN A 81 1.61 11.31 7.24
N ILE A 82 1.70 10.21 6.48
CA ILE A 82 0.53 9.47 6.00
C ILE A 82 -0.13 8.73 7.16
N LEU A 83 0.63 7.98 7.95
CA LEU A 83 0.13 7.20 9.07
C LEU A 83 -0.58 8.05 10.14
N LYS A 84 -0.07 9.26 10.43
CA LYS A 84 -0.69 10.22 11.35
C LYS A 84 -2.08 10.67 10.93
N THR A 85 -2.49 10.42 9.69
CA THR A 85 -3.85 10.73 9.22
C THR A 85 -4.88 9.69 9.61
N GLY A 86 -4.46 8.53 10.09
CA GLY A 86 -5.32 7.39 10.42
C GLY A 86 -5.49 6.39 9.26
N ALA A 87 -4.97 6.69 8.06
CA ALA A 87 -5.05 5.80 6.92
C ALA A 87 -4.15 4.57 7.08
N PHE A 88 -4.52 3.47 6.46
CA PHE A 88 -3.61 2.36 6.22
C PHE A 88 -2.60 2.72 5.14
N ILE A 89 -1.39 2.16 5.23
CA ILE A 89 -0.40 2.18 4.16
C ILE A 89 -0.26 0.81 3.51
N GLY A 90 -0.13 0.80 2.18
CA GLY A 90 0.27 -0.37 1.42
C GLY A 90 1.80 -0.41 1.27
N LEU A 91 2.45 -1.31 2.01
CA LEU A 91 3.78 -1.80 1.68
C LEU A 91 3.57 -2.99 0.73
N ASP A 92 3.14 -2.69 -0.48
CA ASP A 92 2.40 -3.61 -1.34
C ASP A 92 3.14 -3.96 -2.64
N ARG A 93 4.44 -3.66 -2.73
CA ARG A 93 5.30 -3.97 -3.87
C ARG A 93 6.54 -4.78 -3.48
N PHE A 94 6.40 -5.71 -2.56
CA PHE A 94 7.49 -6.63 -2.21
C PHE A 94 7.90 -7.46 -3.42
N GLY A 95 9.20 -7.42 -3.76
CA GLY A 95 9.78 -8.07 -4.93
C GLY A 95 9.96 -7.18 -6.16
N LEU A 96 9.30 -6.02 -6.22
CA LEU A 96 9.54 -5.01 -7.26
C LEU A 96 10.76 -4.15 -6.89
N ASP A 97 11.94 -4.77 -6.96
CA ASP A 97 13.22 -4.21 -6.52
C ASP A 97 13.66 -2.99 -7.35
N ILE A 98 13.06 -2.79 -8.53
CA ILE A 98 13.27 -1.62 -9.39
C ILE A 98 12.80 -0.30 -8.76
N TYR A 99 11.83 -0.35 -7.84
CA TYR A 99 11.37 0.84 -7.11
C TYR A 99 12.15 1.05 -5.81
N LEU A 100 12.27 -0.02 -5.01
CA LEU A 100 13.05 -0.03 -3.77
C LEU A 100 13.53 -1.46 -3.50
N PRO A 101 14.86 -1.71 -3.31
CA PRO A 101 15.39 -3.02 -3.02
C PRO A 101 14.71 -3.71 -1.83
N LEU A 102 14.51 -5.03 -1.91
CA LEU A 102 13.85 -5.84 -0.90
C LEU A 102 14.40 -5.62 0.51
N GLU A 103 15.73 -5.53 0.64
CA GLU A 103 16.39 -5.31 1.92
C GLU A 103 15.97 -3.97 2.56
N LYS A 104 15.97 -2.89 1.78
CA LYS A 104 15.57 -1.56 2.26
C LYS A 104 14.09 -1.54 2.64
N ARG A 105 13.23 -2.12 1.78
CA ARG A 105 11.80 -2.25 2.02
C ARG A 105 11.51 -3.01 3.32
N THR A 106 12.22 -4.11 3.56
CA THR A 106 12.08 -4.91 4.78
C THR A 106 12.58 -4.15 6.01
N LYS A 107 13.70 -3.43 5.92
CA LYS A 107 14.19 -2.56 7.01
C LYS A 107 13.19 -1.46 7.34
N THR A 108 12.60 -0.83 6.34
CA THR A 108 11.54 0.18 6.53
C THR A 108 10.33 -0.40 7.28
N LEU A 109 9.88 -1.59 6.89
CA LEU A 109 8.79 -2.29 7.59
C LEU A 109 9.13 -2.53 9.07
N ILE A 110 10.33 -3.07 9.35
CA ILE A 110 10.80 -3.36 10.72
C ILE A 110 10.83 -2.07 11.56
N GLU A 111 11.37 -0.99 10.99
CA GLU A 111 11.45 0.31 11.67
C GLU A 111 10.05 0.86 12.00
N LEU A 112 9.11 0.78 11.08
CA LEU A 112 7.72 1.20 11.31
C LEU A 112 7.04 0.38 12.40
N ILE A 113 7.26 -0.94 12.44
CA ILE A 113 6.76 -1.80 13.51
C ILE A 113 7.36 -1.39 14.87
N LYS A 114 8.69 -1.19 14.95
CA LYS A 114 9.39 -0.76 16.16
C LYS A 114 8.93 0.62 16.67
N ARG A 115 8.48 1.49 15.76
CA ARG A 115 7.88 2.80 16.08
C ARG A 115 6.40 2.73 16.48
N GLY A 116 5.77 1.54 16.46
CA GLY A 116 4.39 1.35 16.90
C GLY A 116 3.33 1.54 15.82
N TRP A 117 3.70 1.65 14.54
CA TRP A 117 2.75 1.86 13.45
C TRP A 117 2.09 0.58 12.91
N ILE A 118 2.28 -0.54 13.60
CA ILE A 118 1.86 -1.88 13.17
C ILE A 118 0.37 -1.97 12.81
N ASP A 119 -0.50 -1.20 13.47
CA ASP A 119 -1.95 -1.23 13.31
C ASP A 119 -2.48 -0.69 11.97
N GLN A 120 -1.61 -0.07 11.18
CA GLN A 120 -1.98 0.61 9.92
C GLN A 120 -1.17 0.09 8.72
N ILE A 121 -0.45 -1.02 8.86
CA ILE A 121 0.39 -1.61 7.81
C ILE A 121 -0.33 -2.76 7.13
N LEU A 122 -0.33 -2.76 5.80
CA LEU A 122 -0.76 -3.88 4.95
C LEU A 122 0.40 -4.30 4.04
N LEU A 123 0.60 -5.62 3.87
CA LEU A 123 1.65 -6.18 3.01
C LEU A 123 1.04 -6.84 1.78
N SER A 124 1.68 -6.67 0.62
CA SER A 124 1.31 -7.34 -0.62
C SER A 124 2.50 -7.33 -1.59
N HIS A 125 2.30 -7.86 -2.80
CA HIS A 125 3.32 -7.99 -3.84
C HIS A 125 3.03 -7.13 -5.06
N ASP A 126 1.77 -6.67 -5.24
CA ASP A 126 1.27 -6.08 -6.51
C ASP A 126 1.56 -7.00 -7.71
N TYR A 127 1.55 -8.33 -7.45
CA TYR A 127 1.98 -9.32 -8.42
C TYR A 127 0.94 -9.53 -9.50
N CYS A 128 1.39 -9.42 -10.76
CA CYS A 128 0.62 -9.73 -11.94
C CYS A 128 1.30 -10.90 -12.67
N PRO A 129 0.61 -12.06 -12.86
CA PRO A 129 1.19 -13.19 -13.57
C PRO A 129 1.43 -12.88 -15.05
N THR A 130 0.68 -11.94 -15.60
CA THR A 130 0.85 -11.42 -16.97
C THR A 130 0.73 -9.90 -16.95
N ILE A 131 1.63 -9.23 -17.68
CA ILE A 131 1.59 -7.80 -17.93
C ILE A 131 1.65 -7.60 -19.44
N ASP A 132 0.65 -6.94 -20.01
CA ASP A 132 0.54 -6.77 -21.46
C ASP A 132 1.61 -5.82 -22.03
N TRP A 133 2.27 -5.02 -21.17
CA TRP A 133 3.27 -4.02 -21.59
C TRP A 133 4.66 -4.61 -21.86
N TYR A 134 4.95 -5.79 -21.29
CA TYR A 134 6.25 -6.46 -21.42
C TYR A 134 6.09 -7.95 -21.61
N PRO A 135 6.94 -8.58 -22.47
CA PRO A 135 7.03 -10.03 -22.53
C PRO A 135 7.37 -10.62 -21.15
N HIS A 136 6.73 -11.72 -20.79
CA HIS A 136 6.91 -12.36 -19.48
C HIS A 136 8.40 -12.64 -19.16
N GLU A 137 9.16 -13.08 -20.16
CA GLU A 137 10.59 -13.36 -20.03
C GLU A 137 11.43 -12.14 -19.63
N GLU A 138 11.03 -10.95 -20.06
CA GLU A 138 11.69 -9.70 -19.71
C GLU A 138 11.33 -9.28 -18.28
N VAL A 139 10.09 -9.47 -17.87
CA VAL A 139 9.63 -9.20 -16.50
C VAL A 139 10.40 -10.05 -15.51
N VAL A 140 10.54 -11.35 -15.76
CA VAL A 140 11.28 -12.28 -14.88
C VAL A 140 12.76 -11.89 -14.76
N LYS A 141 13.38 -11.39 -15.83
CA LYS A 141 14.77 -10.91 -15.79
C LYS A 141 14.92 -9.60 -15.02
N LEU A 142 13.96 -8.70 -15.18
CA LEU A 142 13.99 -7.36 -14.55
C LEU A 142 13.71 -7.43 -13.05
N VAL A 143 12.77 -8.27 -12.64
CA VAL A 143 12.31 -8.39 -11.26
C VAL A 143 12.25 -9.86 -10.81
N PRO A 144 13.40 -10.54 -10.71
CA PRO A 144 13.47 -11.99 -10.48
C PRO A 144 12.93 -12.42 -9.11
N ASN A 145 12.84 -11.50 -8.16
CA ASN A 145 12.27 -11.74 -6.84
C ASN A 145 10.74 -11.54 -6.78
N TRP A 146 10.13 -10.99 -7.82
CA TRP A 146 8.70 -10.67 -7.80
C TRP A 146 7.83 -11.92 -7.95
N SER A 147 7.23 -12.36 -6.86
CA SER A 147 6.40 -13.56 -6.82
C SER A 147 5.32 -13.47 -5.72
N MET A 148 4.29 -14.30 -5.84
CA MET A 148 3.21 -14.40 -4.83
C MET A 148 3.68 -14.96 -3.49
N THR A 149 4.82 -15.63 -3.45
CA THR A 149 5.32 -16.35 -2.25
C THR A 149 6.42 -15.60 -1.52
N LEU A 150 7.00 -14.55 -2.13
CA LEU A 150 8.17 -13.84 -1.61
C LEU A 150 8.03 -13.39 -0.15
N ILE A 151 6.88 -12.85 0.23
CA ILE A 151 6.66 -12.39 1.62
C ILE A 151 6.83 -13.56 2.58
N PHE A 152 6.27 -14.73 2.26
CA PHE A 152 6.34 -15.91 3.11
C PHE A 152 7.73 -16.55 3.11
N GLU A 153 8.42 -16.54 1.98
CA GLU A 153 9.72 -17.20 1.80
C GLU A 153 10.88 -16.36 2.34
N LYS A 154 10.81 -15.03 2.25
CA LYS A 154 11.92 -14.14 2.60
C LYS A 154 11.58 -13.11 3.68
N VAL A 155 10.46 -12.39 3.53
CA VAL A 155 10.15 -11.26 4.43
C VAL A 155 9.82 -11.76 5.83
N ILE A 156 8.88 -12.69 5.97
CA ILE A 156 8.48 -13.23 7.28
C ILE A 156 9.65 -13.88 8.02
N PRO A 157 10.48 -14.76 7.42
CA PRO A 157 11.68 -15.25 8.08
C PRO A 157 12.62 -14.14 8.57
N THR A 158 12.81 -13.09 7.78
CA THR A 158 13.61 -11.92 8.19
C THR A 158 12.98 -11.18 9.36
N LEU A 159 11.65 -10.98 9.37
CA LEU A 159 10.95 -10.35 10.50
C LEU A 159 11.18 -11.15 11.80
N ARG A 160 11.07 -12.48 11.75
CA ARG A 160 11.34 -13.37 12.88
C ARG A 160 12.76 -13.25 13.41
N SER A 161 13.75 -13.24 12.52
CA SER A 161 15.17 -13.09 12.91
C SER A 161 15.48 -11.73 13.54
N GLU A 162 14.67 -10.69 13.21
CA GLU A 162 14.77 -9.35 13.78
C GLU A 162 13.92 -9.15 15.05
N GLY A 163 13.34 -10.25 15.57
CA GLY A 163 12.59 -10.26 16.83
C GLY A 163 11.13 -9.81 16.73
N ILE A 164 10.56 -9.71 15.53
CA ILE A 164 9.13 -9.46 15.33
C ILE A 164 8.37 -10.74 15.67
N THR A 165 7.39 -10.63 16.57
CA THR A 165 6.66 -11.78 17.11
C THR A 165 5.61 -12.31 16.14
N GLU A 166 5.19 -13.57 16.33
CA GLU A 166 4.09 -14.18 15.54
C GLU A 166 2.78 -13.40 15.68
N GLU A 167 2.51 -12.83 16.86
CA GLU A 167 1.35 -11.97 17.08
C GLU A 167 1.41 -10.72 16.20
N GLN A 168 2.57 -10.07 16.12
CA GLN A 168 2.78 -8.91 15.26
C GLN A 168 2.66 -9.26 13.77
N ILE A 169 3.19 -10.42 13.36
CA ILE A 169 3.05 -10.92 11.99
C ILE A 169 1.59 -11.19 11.67
N ASN A 170 0.87 -11.89 12.56
CA ASN A 170 -0.56 -12.15 12.41
C ASN A 170 -1.38 -10.85 12.32
N LYS A 171 -1.01 -9.85 13.10
CA LYS A 171 -1.65 -8.54 13.06
C LYS A 171 -1.60 -7.92 11.67
N ILE A 172 -0.45 -7.90 11.05
CA ILE A 172 -0.25 -7.32 9.71
C ILE A 172 -0.96 -8.13 8.62
N LEU A 173 -0.86 -9.48 8.69
CA LEU A 173 -1.36 -10.35 7.64
C LEU A 173 -2.85 -10.67 7.74
N ILE A 174 -3.42 -10.64 8.94
CA ILE A 174 -4.80 -11.09 9.20
C ILE A 174 -5.66 -9.98 9.79
N GLU A 175 -5.24 -9.40 10.94
CA GLU A 175 -6.12 -8.51 11.68
C GLU A 175 -6.30 -7.15 10.99
N ASN A 176 -5.24 -6.58 10.43
CA ASN A 176 -5.35 -5.32 9.68
C ASN A 176 -6.22 -5.45 8.41
N PRO A 177 -6.05 -6.48 7.55
CA PRO A 177 -6.99 -6.72 6.46
C PRO A 177 -8.43 -6.91 6.92
N LYS A 178 -8.65 -7.67 8.01
CA LYS A 178 -10.00 -7.82 8.58
C LYS A 178 -10.58 -6.47 9.01
N LYS A 179 -9.81 -5.66 9.74
CA LYS A 179 -10.24 -4.32 10.17
C LYS A 179 -10.63 -3.42 9.01
N LEU A 180 -9.91 -3.51 7.87
CA LEU A 180 -10.21 -2.75 6.66
C LEU A 180 -11.54 -3.19 6.02
N PHE A 181 -11.78 -4.50 5.87
CA PHE A 181 -12.87 -5.04 5.05
C PHE A 181 -14.13 -5.40 5.84
N ILE A 182 -14.01 -5.78 7.13
CA ILE A 182 -15.15 -6.18 7.95
C ILE A 182 -15.74 -4.94 8.62
N ARG A 183 -17.07 -4.83 8.55
CA ARG A 183 -17.87 -3.78 9.23
C ARG A 183 -18.28 -4.22 10.62
#